data_e8174c470f47e3318829f4777fcab0cf
#
_entry.id   e8174c470f47e3318829f4777fcab0cf
#
_cell.length_a   1.000
_cell.length_b   1.000
_cell.length_c   1.000
_cell.angle_alpha   90.00
_cell.angle_beta   90.00
_cell.angle_gamma   90.00
#
_symmetry.space_group_name_H-M   'P 1'
#
loop_
_entity.id
_entity.type
_entity.pdbx_description
1 polymer ?
#
loop_
_entity_poly.entity_id
_entity_poly.type
_entity_poly.pdbx_seq_one_letter_code
_entity_poly.pdbx_strand_id
1 'polypeptide(L)'
;MRTEDRILAVYTELSAIIKKYSPECAAIEELFFNTNQKTGIIVAEARGAIILALRQNDVPIFEYTPLQIKNSVAGYGRADKHQMTDTVTRLLGLREKPKPDDTADALAAAMCHAFTGSSRLAEYYNKPTTMAGKIGQTGRGSRSDIAKKLLNE
;
A
#
# COMPACT_ATOMS: atom_id res chain seq x y z
N MET A 1 -21.26 -13.44 1.57
CA MET A 1 -21.17 -11.97 1.56
C MET A 1 -20.96 -11.54 0.12
N ARG A 2 -21.75 -10.62 -0.41
CA ARG A 2 -21.67 -10.11 -1.79
C ARG A 2 -20.38 -9.29 -1.96
N THR A 3 -19.93 -9.09 -3.20
CA THR A 3 -18.69 -8.37 -3.48
C THR A 3 -18.74 -6.92 -2.98
N GLU A 4 -19.84 -6.24 -3.21
CA GLU A 4 -20.04 -4.86 -2.76
C GLU A 4 -20.00 -4.71 -1.24
N ASP A 5 -20.53 -5.70 -0.49
CA ASP A 5 -20.49 -5.70 0.98
C ASP A 5 -19.04 -5.87 1.48
N ARG A 6 -18.24 -6.70 0.78
CA ARG A 6 -16.82 -6.89 1.10
C ARG A 6 -15.98 -5.64 0.85
N ILE A 7 -16.23 -4.97 -0.28
CA ILE A 7 -15.56 -3.72 -0.65
C ILE A 7 -15.88 -2.64 0.39
N LEU A 8 -17.17 -2.53 0.77
CA LEU A 8 -17.60 -1.60 1.80
C LEU A 8 -16.95 -1.90 3.16
N ALA A 9 -16.85 -3.18 3.55
CA ALA A 9 -16.18 -3.58 4.77
C ALA A 9 -14.70 -3.17 4.77
N VAL A 10 -13.96 -3.47 3.69
CA VAL A 10 -12.55 -3.07 3.54
C VAL A 10 -12.39 -1.55 3.71
N TYR A 11 -13.20 -0.77 3.02
CA TYR A 11 -13.16 0.69 3.11
C TYR A 11 -13.45 1.20 4.52
N THR A 12 -14.50 0.67 5.16
CA THR A 12 -14.99 1.14 6.46
C THR A 12 -14.00 0.80 7.57
N GLU A 13 -13.53 -0.45 7.61
CA GLU A 13 -12.59 -0.93 8.62
C GLU A 13 -11.23 -0.23 8.49
N LEU A 14 -10.71 -0.08 7.26
CA LEU A 14 -9.46 0.62 7.04
C LEU A 14 -9.57 2.10 7.42
N SER A 15 -10.69 2.76 7.09
CA SER A 15 -10.93 4.16 7.48
C SER A 15 -10.97 4.33 9.00
N ALA A 16 -11.52 3.34 9.73
CA ALA A 16 -11.51 3.35 11.19
C ALA A 16 -10.10 3.18 11.76
N ILE A 17 -9.30 2.27 11.17
CA ILE A 17 -7.90 2.06 11.54
C ILE A 17 -7.07 3.33 11.29
N ILE A 18 -7.22 3.97 10.12
CA ILE A 18 -6.52 5.21 9.78
C ILE A 18 -6.84 6.31 10.79
N LYS A 19 -8.12 6.49 11.13
CA LYS A 19 -8.53 7.49 12.12
C LYS A 19 -7.98 7.20 13.52
N LYS A 20 -7.91 5.93 13.89
CA LYS A 20 -7.41 5.50 15.20
C LYS A 20 -5.91 5.71 15.37
N TYR A 21 -5.12 5.40 14.33
CA TYR A 21 -3.65 5.37 14.42
C TYR A 21 -2.97 6.56 13.75
N SER A 22 -3.72 7.33 12.92
CA SER A 22 -3.24 8.53 12.23
C SER A 22 -1.88 8.31 11.54
N PRO A 23 -1.74 7.32 10.62
CA PRO A 23 -0.47 7.02 9.99
C PRO A 23 0.00 8.19 9.14
N GLU A 24 1.31 8.45 9.12
CA GLU A 24 1.92 9.50 8.30
C GLU A 24 1.91 9.16 6.81
N CYS A 25 1.97 7.87 6.47
CA CYS A 25 1.93 7.36 5.10
C CYS A 25 1.50 5.89 5.06
N ALA A 26 1.23 5.39 3.87
CA ALA A 26 0.93 3.98 3.61
C ALA A 26 1.84 3.44 2.51
N ALA A 27 2.35 2.22 2.69
CA ALA A 27 3.06 1.46 1.69
C ALA A 27 2.14 0.39 1.11
N ILE A 28 2.06 0.31 -0.21
CA ILE A 28 1.22 -0.67 -0.92
C ILE A 28 2.08 -1.41 -1.93
N GLU A 29 1.90 -2.73 -2.04
CA GLU A 29 2.49 -3.53 -3.10
C GLU A 29 1.81 -3.25 -4.43
N GLU A 30 2.59 -3.08 -5.50
CA GLU A 30 2.05 -2.99 -6.86
C GLU A 30 1.41 -4.31 -7.28
N LEU A 31 0.23 -4.21 -7.92
CA LEU A 31 -0.43 -5.39 -8.47
C LEU A 31 0.20 -5.80 -9.80
N PHE A 32 0.69 -7.02 -9.86
CA PHE A 32 1.05 -7.68 -11.12
C PHE A 32 -0.03 -8.70 -11.47
N PHE A 33 -0.73 -8.46 -12.56
CA PHE A 33 -1.73 -9.39 -13.07
C PHE A 33 -1.05 -10.60 -13.73
N ASN A 34 -0.84 -11.67 -12.98
CA ASN A 34 -0.43 -12.95 -13.52
C ASN A 34 -1.67 -13.83 -13.71
N THR A 35 -1.87 -14.34 -14.94
CA THR A 35 -2.68 -15.46 -15.43
C THR A 35 -4.11 -15.72 -14.89
N ASN A 36 -4.52 -15.32 -13.69
CA ASN A 36 -5.87 -15.55 -13.18
C ASN A 36 -6.70 -14.26 -13.11
N GLN A 37 -7.38 -13.94 -14.22
CA GLN A 37 -8.15 -12.70 -14.37
C GLN A 37 -9.28 -12.55 -13.32
N LYS A 38 -9.96 -13.63 -12.91
CA LYS A 38 -11.06 -13.54 -11.94
C LYS A 38 -10.58 -13.09 -10.56
N THR A 39 -9.51 -13.67 -10.08
CA THR A 39 -8.90 -13.28 -8.80
C THR A 39 -8.33 -11.86 -8.89
N GLY A 40 -7.71 -11.51 -10.04
CA GLY A 40 -7.16 -10.19 -10.29
C GLY A 40 -8.20 -9.06 -10.18
N ILE A 41 -9.42 -9.26 -10.69
CA ILE A 41 -10.50 -8.28 -10.60
C ILE A 41 -10.87 -8.02 -9.14
N ILE A 42 -11.11 -9.06 -8.35
CA ILE A 42 -11.49 -8.93 -6.94
C ILE A 42 -10.41 -8.20 -6.13
N VAL A 43 -9.14 -8.52 -6.40
CA VAL A 43 -8.01 -7.85 -5.72
C VAL A 43 -7.90 -6.38 -6.15
N ALA A 44 -8.14 -6.07 -7.43
CA ALA A 44 -8.14 -4.70 -7.92
C ALA A 44 -9.28 -3.86 -7.33
N GLU A 45 -10.48 -4.43 -7.17
CA GLU A 45 -11.61 -3.79 -6.51
C GLU A 45 -11.30 -3.47 -5.04
N ALA A 46 -10.76 -4.44 -4.30
CA ALA A 46 -10.35 -4.25 -2.91
C ALA A 46 -9.24 -3.19 -2.79
N ARG A 47 -8.25 -3.21 -3.70
CA ARG A 47 -7.20 -2.18 -3.77
C ARG A 47 -7.79 -0.80 -4.01
N GLY A 48 -8.79 -0.67 -4.89
CA GLY A 48 -9.49 0.60 -5.12
C GLY A 48 -10.11 1.16 -3.83
N ALA A 49 -10.76 0.30 -3.02
CA ALA A 49 -11.32 0.68 -1.73
C ALA A 49 -10.23 1.13 -0.73
N ILE A 50 -9.09 0.44 -0.70
CA ILE A 50 -7.92 0.81 0.13
C ILE A 50 -7.40 2.20 -0.27
N ILE A 51 -7.16 2.43 -1.56
CA ILE A 51 -6.68 3.72 -2.08
C ILE A 51 -7.66 4.84 -1.74
N LEU A 52 -8.97 4.59 -1.90
CA LEU A 52 -10.01 5.57 -1.58
C LEU A 52 -10.01 5.91 -0.09
N ALA A 53 -9.94 4.91 0.80
CA ALA A 53 -9.89 5.13 2.25
C ALA A 53 -8.67 5.97 2.65
N LEU A 54 -7.49 5.67 2.12
CA LEU A 54 -6.26 6.42 2.36
C LEU A 54 -6.38 7.87 1.87
N ARG A 55 -6.84 8.07 0.63
CA ARG A 55 -6.98 9.41 0.03
C ARG A 55 -8.01 10.27 0.71
N GLN A 56 -9.13 9.72 1.17
CA GLN A 56 -10.14 10.48 1.92
C GLN A 56 -9.67 10.93 3.31
N ASN A 57 -8.67 10.26 3.86
CA ASN A 57 -8.06 10.62 5.14
C ASN A 57 -6.71 11.34 4.97
N ASP A 58 -6.40 11.81 3.75
CA ASP A 58 -5.18 12.56 3.38
C ASP A 58 -3.86 11.82 3.70
N VAL A 59 -3.88 10.47 3.70
CA VAL A 59 -2.71 9.63 3.91
C VAL A 59 -1.94 9.49 2.60
N PRO A 60 -0.66 9.91 2.50
CA PRO A 60 0.20 9.69 1.35
C PRO A 60 0.41 8.20 1.08
N ILE A 61 0.45 7.82 -0.21
CA ILE A 61 0.59 6.43 -0.66
C ILE A 61 1.92 6.28 -1.39
N PHE A 62 2.69 5.25 -1.03
CA PHE A 62 3.91 4.83 -1.68
C PHE A 62 3.74 3.40 -2.20
N GLU A 63 4.10 3.18 -3.45
CA GLU A 63 3.92 1.89 -4.13
C GLU A 63 5.28 1.22 -4.38
N TYR A 64 5.36 -0.08 -4.12
CA TYR A 64 6.57 -0.90 -4.26
C TYR A 64 6.28 -2.17 -5.03
N THR A 65 7.17 -2.54 -5.93
CA THR A 65 7.11 -3.83 -6.61
C THR A 65 7.45 -4.96 -5.64
N PRO A 66 6.97 -6.21 -5.88
CA PRO A 66 7.38 -7.38 -5.11
C PRO A 66 8.90 -7.57 -5.04
N LEU A 67 9.59 -7.24 -6.13
CA LEU A 67 11.06 -7.32 -6.19
C LEU A 67 11.74 -6.29 -5.27
N GLN A 68 11.23 -5.05 -5.23
CA GLN A 68 11.73 -4.02 -4.33
C GLN A 68 11.55 -4.41 -2.87
N ILE A 69 10.37 -4.95 -2.51
CA ILE A 69 10.07 -5.41 -1.15
C ILE A 69 11.05 -6.52 -0.75
N LYS A 70 11.22 -7.54 -1.60
CA LYS A 70 12.14 -8.65 -1.33
C LYS A 70 13.59 -8.19 -1.17
N ASN A 71 14.07 -7.36 -2.08
CA ASN A 71 15.44 -6.83 -2.03
C ASN A 71 15.69 -6.00 -0.78
N SER A 72 14.72 -5.17 -0.40
CA SER A 72 14.85 -4.27 0.75
C SER A 72 14.85 -5.04 2.09
N VAL A 73 13.98 -6.05 2.23
CA VAL A 73 13.80 -6.78 3.49
C VAL A 73 14.75 -7.95 3.63
N ALA A 74 14.87 -8.79 2.59
CA ALA A 74 15.71 -9.99 2.64
C ALA A 74 17.14 -9.77 2.10
N GLY A 75 17.39 -8.65 1.40
CA GLY A 75 18.67 -8.36 0.76
C GLY A 75 18.83 -9.01 -0.62
N TYR A 76 17.87 -9.80 -1.09
CA TYR A 76 17.88 -10.43 -2.41
C TYR A 76 16.47 -10.72 -2.93
N GLY A 77 16.30 -10.57 -4.26
CA GLY A 77 14.96 -10.61 -4.89
C GLY A 77 14.33 -12.00 -5.06
N ARG A 78 15.07 -13.09 -4.77
CA ARG A 78 14.59 -14.47 -4.92
C ARG A 78 14.12 -15.10 -3.60
N ALA A 79 13.98 -14.31 -2.54
CA ALA A 79 13.47 -14.80 -1.28
C ALA A 79 12.07 -15.41 -1.47
N ASP A 80 11.87 -16.59 -0.93
CA ASP A 80 10.56 -17.23 -0.88
C ASP A 80 9.71 -16.64 0.27
N LYS A 81 8.43 -17.03 0.30
CA LYS A 81 7.48 -16.52 1.30
C LYS A 81 7.89 -16.86 2.74
N HIS A 82 8.43 -18.06 2.95
CA HIS A 82 8.87 -18.48 4.28
C HIS A 82 10.07 -17.66 4.75
N GLN A 83 11.06 -17.46 3.88
CA GLN A 83 12.23 -16.63 4.17
C GLN A 83 11.85 -15.17 4.45
N MET A 84 10.89 -14.63 3.72
CA MET A 84 10.36 -13.28 3.98
C MET A 84 9.71 -13.19 5.35
N THR A 85 8.82 -14.13 5.70
CA THR A 85 8.16 -14.18 7.01
C THR A 85 9.17 -14.31 8.16
N ASP A 86 10.18 -15.17 8.02
CA ASP A 86 11.21 -15.34 9.03
C ASP A 86 12.08 -14.07 9.20
N THR A 87 12.38 -13.40 8.09
CA THR A 87 13.16 -12.17 8.12
C THR A 87 12.36 -11.04 8.79
N VAL A 88 11.09 -10.86 8.44
CA VAL A 88 10.18 -9.89 9.06
C VAL A 88 10.06 -10.14 10.57
N THR A 89 9.81 -11.39 10.95
CA THR A 89 9.69 -11.80 12.37
C THR A 89 10.94 -11.42 13.16
N ARG A 90 12.11 -11.74 12.62
CA ARG A 90 13.40 -11.47 13.26
C ARG A 90 13.72 -9.98 13.34
N LEU A 91 13.54 -9.23 12.25
CA LEU A 91 13.89 -7.80 12.19
C LEU A 91 12.99 -6.95 13.07
N LEU A 92 11.72 -7.33 13.22
CA LEU A 92 10.76 -6.66 14.09
C LEU A 92 10.77 -7.18 15.54
N GLY A 93 11.58 -8.21 15.83
CA GLY A 93 11.65 -8.80 17.18
C GLY A 93 10.33 -9.42 17.63
N LEU A 94 9.53 -9.94 16.69
CA LEU A 94 8.24 -10.55 17.03
C LEU A 94 8.45 -11.88 17.75
N ARG A 95 7.60 -12.16 18.75
CA ARG A 95 7.64 -13.42 19.52
C ARG A 95 7.16 -14.62 18.69
N GLU A 96 6.25 -14.38 17.76
CA GLU A 96 5.67 -15.39 16.87
C GLU A 96 5.61 -14.87 15.45
N LYS A 97 5.56 -15.81 14.48
CA LYS A 97 5.36 -15.44 13.07
C LYS A 97 3.99 -14.79 12.87
N PRO A 98 3.91 -13.69 12.09
CA PRO A 98 2.65 -13.05 11.78
C PRO A 98 1.66 -14.01 11.10
N LYS A 99 0.40 -13.93 11.51
CA LYS A 99 -0.71 -14.71 10.92
C LYS A 99 -1.92 -13.79 10.71
N PRO A 100 -2.67 -13.96 9.61
CA PRO A 100 -2.37 -14.81 8.45
C PRO A 100 -1.10 -14.37 7.70
N ASP A 101 -0.66 -15.15 6.72
CA ASP A 101 0.57 -14.88 5.95
C ASP A 101 0.61 -13.47 5.34
N ASP A 102 -0.55 -12.95 4.87
CA ASP A 102 -0.68 -11.61 4.29
C ASP A 102 -0.27 -10.50 5.29
N THR A 103 -0.31 -10.78 6.60
CA THR A 103 0.20 -9.85 7.62
C THR A 103 1.71 -9.67 7.50
N ALA A 104 2.46 -10.75 7.20
CA ALA A 104 3.90 -10.65 6.97
C ALA A 104 4.23 -9.86 5.70
N ASP A 105 3.43 -10.03 4.64
CA ASP A 105 3.59 -9.30 3.38
C ASP A 105 3.33 -7.80 3.59
N ALA A 106 2.29 -7.43 4.35
CA ALA A 106 2.00 -6.04 4.70
C ALA A 106 3.12 -5.41 5.55
N LEU A 107 3.64 -6.13 6.53
CA LEU A 107 4.78 -5.68 7.34
C LEU A 107 6.03 -5.50 6.48
N ALA A 108 6.29 -6.41 5.54
CA ALA A 108 7.41 -6.30 4.61
C ALA A 108 7.31 -5.05 3.72
N ALA A 109 6.12 -4.71 3.22
CA ALA A 109 5.89 -3.48 2.45
C ALA A 109 6.17 -2.23 3.29
N ALA A 110 5.70 -2.19 4.54
CA ALA A 110 5.97 -1.09 5.47
C ALA A 110 7.47 -0.96 5.79
N MET A 111 8.16 -2.09 6.03
CA MET A 111 9.62 -2.11 6.24
C MET A 111 10.39 -1.64 5.02
N CYS A 112 9.97 -2.06 3.82
CA CYS A 112 10.55 -1.58 2.56
C CYS A 112 10.50 -0.05 2.50
N HIS A 113 9.36 0.55 2.81
CA HIS A 113 9.22 2.00 2.86
C HIS A 113 10.15 2.63 3.91
N ALA A 114 10.17 2.11 5.13
CA ALA A 114 11.01 2.63 6.20
C ALA A 114 12.50 2.58 5.85
N PHE A 115 12.97 1.51 5.22
CA PHE A 115 14.38 1.36 4.82
C PHE A 115 14.73 2.25 3.61
N THR A 116 13.80 2.43 2.69
CA THR A 116 13.99 3.24 1.48
C THR A 116 13.92 4.73 1.79
N GLY A 117 13.00 5.14 2.66
CA GLY A 117 12.81 6.54 3.08
C GLY A 117 14.01 7.10 3.85
N SER A 118 14.75 6.26 4.55
CA SER A 118 15.94 6.64 5.32
C SER A 118 17.24 6.60 4.52
N SER A 119 17.25 6.19 3.25
CA SER A 119 18.44 6.06 2.42
C SER A 119 18.48 7.11 1.29
N ARG A 120 19.70 7.39 0.78
CA ARG A 120 19.91 8.19 -0.45
C ARG A 120 19.21 7.60 -1.70
N LEU A 121 18.69 6.38 -1.59
CA LEU A 121 17.89 5.70 -2.61
C LEU A 121 16.41 6.13 -2.57
N ALA A 122 15.97 6.87 -1.56
CA ALA A 122 14.59 7.36 -1.45
C ALA A 122 14.13 8.14 -2.69
N GLU A 123 14.99 8.98 -3.26
CA GLU A 123 14.69 9.69 -4.51
C GLU A 123 14.52 8.76 -5.73
N TYR A 124 15.29 7.67 -5.75
CA TYR A 124 15.23 6.70 -6.86
C TYR A 124 13.96 5.82 -6.80
N TYR A 125 13.61 5.34 -5.60
CA TYR A 125 12.45 4.47 -5.40
C TYR A 125 11.12 5.22 -5.30
N ASN A 126 11.13 6.47 -4.87
CA ASN A 126 9.93 7.30 -4.73
C ASN A 126 9.56 8.05 -6.02
N LYS A 127 10.23 7.78 -7.15
CA LYS A 127 9.78 8.30 -8.45
C LYS A 127 8.41 7.69 -8.76
N PRO A 128 7.37 8.52 -9.00
CA PRO A 128 6.05 8.01 -9.31
C PRO A 128 6.09 7.24 -10.63
N THR A 129 6.04 5.92 -10.54
CA THR A 129 6.04 5.01 -11.70
C THR A 129 4.64 4.77 -12.25
N THR A 130 3.61 5.18 -11.51
CA THR A 130 2.20 4.97 -11.88
C THR A 130 1.44 6.28 -12.06
N MET A 131 0.30 6.22 -12.76
CA MET A 131 -0.62 7.36 -12.89
C MET A 131 -1.07 7.92 -11.54
N ALA A 132 -1.23 7.08 -10.52
CA ALA A 132 -1.59 7.49 -9.17
C ALA A 132 -0.54 8.43 -8.53
N GLY A 133 0.75 8.16 -8.74
CA GLY A 133 1.82 9.03 -8.28
C GLY A 133 1.82 10.42 -8.94
N LYS A 134 1.36 10.52 -10.19
CA LYS A 134 1.23 11.81 -10.91
C LYS A 134 0.06 12.64 -10.39
N ILE A 135 -1.04 12.00 -10.01
CA ILE A 135 -2.24 12.69 -9.47
C ILE A 135 -1.92 13.30 -8.09
N GLY A 136 -1.10 12.63 -7.28
CA GLY A 136 -0.70 13.13 -5.96
C GLY A 136 0.21 14.37 -5.98
N GLN A 137 0.97 14.58 -7.06
CA GLN A 137 1.88 15.74 -7.18
C GLN A 137 1.20 17.01 -7.73
N THR A 138 0.05 16.92 -8.39
CA THR A 138 -0.65 18.08 -8.95
C THR A 138 -1.65 18.75 -8.00
N GLY A 139 -1.79 18.27 -6.77
CA GLY A 139 -2.89 18.67 -5.93
C GLY A 139 -2.56 19.19 -4.54
N ARG A 140 -1.82 20.31 -4.39
CA ARG A 140 -2.04 21.25 -3.29
C ARG A 140 -3.21 22.20 -3.58
N GLY A 141 -4.24 21.74 -4.27
CA GLY A 141 -5.51 22.43 -4.39
C GLY A 141 -6.37 22.07 -3.18
N SER A 142 -6.78 23.09 -2.42
CA SER A 142 -7.74 22.95 -1.33
C SER A 142 -9.01 22.18 -1.80
N ARG A 143 -9.66 21.40 -0.92
CA ARG A 143 -10.98 20.78 -1.17
C ARG A 143 -11.99 21.74 -1.82
N SER A 144 -11.88 23.06 -1.54
CA SER A 144 -12.69 24.12 -2.14
C SER A 144 -12.45 24.32 -3.64
N ASP A 145 -11.24 24.05 -4.13
CA ASP A 145 -10.89 24.34 -5.53
C ASP A 145 -11.36 23.22 -6.47
N ILE A 146 -11.38 21.97 -5.99
CA ILE A 146 -11.93 20.84 -6.74
C ILE A 146 -13.46 20.92 -6.82
N ALA A 147 -14.13 21.28 -5.71
CA ALA A 147 -15.58 21.47 -5.69
C ALA A 147 -16.04 22.62 -6.59
N LYS A 148 -15.29 23.74 -6.62
CA LYS A 148 -15.60 24.87 -7.51
C LYS A 148 -15.44 24.55 -8.98
N LYS A 149 -14.49 23.67 -9.33
CA LYS A 149 -14.25 23.26 -10.72
C LYS A 149 -15.35 22.34 -11.26
N LEU A 150 -15.93 21.49 -10.41
CA LEU A 150 -17.02 20.56 -10.76
C LEU A 150 -18.40 21.23 -10.79
N LEU A 151 -18.57 22.42 -10.21
CA LEU A 151 -19.83 23.16 -10.20
C LEU A 151 -19.94 24.20 -11.32
N ASN A 152 -18.87 24.46 -12.09
CA ASN A 152 -18.82 25.45 -13.17
C ASN A 152 -18.69 24.82 -14.58
N GLU A 153 -18.86 23.50 -14.72
CA GLU A 153 -19.09 22.76 -15.97
C GLU A 153 -20.53 22.21 -16.01
#